data_7932477e6a18c90b70ba533b1b69a4c6
#
_entry.id   7932477e6a18c90b70ba533b1b69a4c6
#
_cell.length_a   1.000
_cell.length_b   1.000
_cell.length_c   1.000
_cell.angle_alpha   90.00
_cell.angle_beta   90.00
_cell.angle_gamma   90.00
#
_symmetry.space_group_name_H-M   'P 1'
#
loop_
_entity.id
_entity.type
_entity.pdbx_description
1 polymer ?
#
loop_
_entity_poly.entity_id
_entity_poly.type
_entity_poly.pdbx_seq_one_letter_code
_entity_poly.pdbx_strand_id
1 'polypeptide(L)'
;MKLRLLPASLLLACTLTHAAESAPVPKALQEQVGHLVALLKDSYATGYPEATMTQTLDTGEESQVTLAVFTVEGFGMGNNYSQYLAAFTPEANEEGVEHYSLLDVVPIGGDSWRAIEKLEAKLVSDPAGEQTLIDIPVMENTDDDAPNFPSRAGVIHLSLEGSRAIRLVEVK
;
A
#
# COMPACT_ATOMS: atom_id res chain seq x y z
N MET A 1 24.23 -24.84 -61.77
CA MET A 1 23.28 -24.77 -60.63
C MET A 1 23.81 -23.70 -59.68
N LYS A 2 23.16 -22.52 -59.61
CA LYS A 2 23.59 -21.40 -58.73
C LYS A 2 22.66 -21.33 -57.52
N LEU A 3 23.19 -21.68 -56.36
CA LEU A 3 22.49 -21.66 -55.10
C LEU A 3 22.45 -20.20 -54.58
N ARG A 4 21.26 -19.60 -54.46
CA ARG A 4 21.05 -18.28 -53.88
C ARG A 4 20.76 -18.42 -52.39
N LEU A 5 21.69 -17.95 -51.54
CA LEU A 5 21.44 -17.78 -50.12
C LEU A 5 20.59 -16.49 -49.89
N LEU A 6 19.46 -16.66 -49.24
CA LEU A 6 18.65 -15.55 -48.70
C LEU A 6 19.15 -15.23 -47.30
N PRO A 7 19.37 -13.95 -46.93
CA PRO A 7 19.63 -13.57 -45.54
C PRO A 7 18.32 -13.52 -44.73
N ALA A 8 18.25 -14.30 -43.68
CA ALA A 8 17.19 -14.20 -42.69
C ALA A 8 17.46 -12.98 -41.79
N SER A 9 16.65 -11.93 -41.94
CA SER A 9 16.67 -10.76 -41.04
C SER A 9 15.90 -11.11 -39.78
N LEU A 10 16.63 -11.21 -38.65
CA LEU A 10 16.10 -11.40 -37.31
C LEU A 10 15.62 -10.04 -36.78
N LEU A 11 14.30 -9.81 -36.79
CA LEU A 11 13.67 -8.65 -36.14
C LEU A 11 13.60 -8.89 -34.65
N LEU A 12 14.48 -8.22 -33.90
CA LEU A 12 14.46 -8.16 -32.45
C LEU A 12 13.37 -7.19 -32.00
N ALA A 13 12.20 -7.71 -31.62
CA ALA A 13 11.13 -6.92 -31.04
C ALA A 13 11.48 -6.59 -29.58
N CYS A 14 11.97 -5.38 -29.32
CA CYS A 14 12.07 -4.82 -27.98
C CYS A 14 10.67 -4.52 -27.44
N THR A 15 10.14 -5.37 -26.58
CA THR A 15 8.96 -5.06 -25.78
C THR A 15 9.36 -4.06 -24.70
N LEU A 16 8.98 -2.80 -24.90
CA LEU A 16 9.03 -1.78 -23.86
C LEU A 16 7.98 -2.15 -22.81
N THR A 17 8.42 -2.76 -21.71
CA THR A 17 7.59 -2.87 -20.51
C THR A 17 7.46 -1.46 -19.93
N HIS A 18 6.34 -0.78 -20.21
CA HIS A 18 5.95 0.40 -19.45
C HIS A 18 5.68 -0.07 -18.01
N ALA A 19 6.51 0.38 -17.07
CA ALA A 19 6.12 0.36 -15.68
C ALA A 19 4.82 1.16 -15.59
N ALA A 20 3.74 0.55 -15.12
CA ALA A 20 2.49 1.24 -14.91
C ALA A 20 2.76 2.33 -13.87
N GLU A 21 2.76 3.58 -14.33
CA GLU A 21 2.83 4.76 -13.47
C GLU A 21 1.58 4.68 -12.57
N SER A 22 1.79 4.62 -11.25
CA SER A 22 0.67 4.58 -10.31
C SER A 22 -0.17 5.85 -10.49
N ALA A 23 -1.49 5.69 -10.55
CA ALA A 23 -2.39 6.84 -10.63
C ALA A 23 -2.10 7.81 -9.48
N PRO A 24 -2.17 9.13 -9.71
CA PRO A 24 -1.93 10.11 -8.66
C PRO A 24 -2.94 9.92 -7.51
N VAL A 25 -2.47 10.09 -6.28
CA VAL A 25 -3.32 9.97 -5.08
C VAL A 25 -4.43 11.03 -5.14
N PRO A 26 -5.70 10.69 -4.96
CA PRO A 26 -6.79 11.67 -4.95
C PRO A 26 -6.57 12.77 -3.91
N LYS A 27 -6.83 14.02 -4.26
CA LYS A 27 -6.55 15.17 -3.39
C LYS A 27 -7.25 15.06 -2.04
N ALA A 28 -8.52 14.65 -2.02
CA ALA A 28 -9.27 14.44 -0.79
C ALA A 28 -8.61 13.39 0.13
N LEU A 29 -8.03 12.33 -0.45
CA LEU A 29 -7.30 11.32 0.31
C LEU A 29 -5.95 11.85 0.82
N GLN A 30 -5.22 12.65 0.01
CA GLN A 30 -3.99 13.30 0.46
C GLN A 30 -4.25 14.21 1.67
N GLU A 31 -5.35 14.94 1.69
CA GLU A 31 -5.75 15.79 2.82
C GLU A 31 -5.99 14.95 4.09
N GLN A 32 -6.68 13.81 3.99
CA GLN A 32 -6.89 12.90 5.13
C GLN A 32 -5.56 12.31 5.63
N VAL A 33 -4.71 11.83 4.73
CA VAL A 33 -3.37 11.34 5.10
C VAL A 33 -2.54 12.45 5.75
N GLY A 34 -2.62 13.68 5.26
CA GLY A 34 -1.97 14.84 5.85
C GLY A 34 -2.39 15.08 7.31
N HIS A 35 -3.68 14.91 7.61
CA HIS A 35 -4.20 14.97 8.98
C HIS A 35 -3.63 13.84 9.86
N LEU A 36 -3.57 12.62 9.34
CA LEU A 36 -2.97 11.48 10.07
C LEU A 36 -1.48 11.71 10.34
N VAL A 37 -0.72 12.16 9.35
CA VAL A 37 0.69 12.54 9.53
C VAL A 37 0.84 13.57 10.63
N ALA A 38 0.00 14.61 10.66
CA ALA A 38 0.06 15.66 11.68
C ALA A 38 -0.22 15.15 13.10
N LEU A 39 -1.03 14.09 13.24
CA LEU A 39 -1.35 13.46 14.53
C LEU A 39 -0.29 12.44 14.98
N LEU A 40 0.34 11.74 14.02
CA LEU A 40 1.24 10.61 14.29
C LEU A 40 2.71 11.02 14.43
N LYS A 41 3.11 12.14 13.83
CA LYS A 41 4.50 12.64 13.90
C LYS A 41 4.82 13.34 15.23
N ASP A 42 6.09 13.34 15.58
CA ASP A 42 6.62 14.26 16.59
C ASP A 42 6.96 15.64 15.98
N SER A 43 7.63 16.51 16.74
CA SER A 43 8.00 17.86 16.28
C SER A 43 9.11 17.88 15.21
N TYR A 44 9.80 16.78 15.00
CA TYR A 44 10.91 16.64 14.04
C TYR A 44 10.54 15.88 12.80
N ALA A 45 9.68 14.88 12.94
CA ALA A 45 9.30 13.98 11.85
C ALA A 45 8.47 14.68 10.78
N THR A 46 8.56 14.15 9.57
CA THR A 46 7.81 14.60 8.41
C THR A 46 7.18 13.42 7.68
N GLY A 47 6.13 13.68 6.91
CA GLY A 47 5.53 12.71 5.99
C GLY A 47 5.11 13.40 4.71
N TYR A 48 4.90 12.61 3.67
CA TYR A 48 4.66 13.07 2.30
C TYR A 48 3.34 12.47 1.78
N PRO A 49 2.18 13.13 2.04
CA PRO A 49 0.86 12.61 1.65
C PRO A 49 0.73 12.34 0.14
N GLU A 50 1.45 13.09 -0.69
CA GLU A 50 1.50 12.91 -2.14
C GLU A 50 2.22 11.63 -2.58
N ALA A 51 3.10 11.07 -1.72
CA ALA A 51 3.83 9.83 -1.95
C ALA A 51 3.12 8.60 -1.35
N THR A 52 1.88 8.75 -0.91
CA THR A 52 1.08 7.65 -0.36
C THR A 52 0.82 6.59 -1.42
N MET A 53 1.06 5.33 -1.10
CA MET A 53 0.62 4.21 -1.92
C MET A 53 -0.85 3.92 -1.64
N THR A 54 -1.68 3.81 -2.68
CA THR A 54 -3.12 3.62 -2.51
C THR A 54 -3.65 2.48 -3.34
N GLN A 55 -4.63 1.77 -2.81
CA GLN A 55 -5.37 0.72 -3.52
C GLN A 55 -6.80 0.63 -2.99
N THR A 56 -7.79 0.66 -3.87
CA THR A 56 -9.18 0.40 -3.50
C THR A 56 -9.52 -1.05 -3.75
N LEU A 57 -10.11 -1.69 -2.76
CA LEU A 57 -10.58 -3.07 -2.79
C LEU A 57 -12.11 -3.07 -2.78
N ASP A 58 -12.71 -3.91 -3.62
CA ASP A 58 -14.14 -4.20 -3.62
C ASP A 58 -14.39 -5.32 -2.61
N THR A 59 -15.00 -4.98 -1.48
CA THR A 59 -15.27 -5.91 -0.37
C THR A 59 -16.62 -6.60 -0.48
N GLY A 60 -17.35 -6.37 -1.58
CA GLY A 60 -18.67 -6.96 -1.87
C GLY A 60 -19.84 -6.08 -1.43
N GLU A 61 -21.05 -6.42 -1.85
CA GLU A 61 -22.31 -5.73 -1.50
C GLU A 61 -22.25 -4.21 -1.70
N GLU A 62 -21.64 -3.75 -2.81
CA GLU A 62 -21.44 -2.32 -3.12
C GLU A 62 -20.54 -1.58 -2.11
N SER A 63 -19.76 -2.33 -1.32
CA SER A 63 -18.84 -1.80 -0.32
C SER A 63 -17.41 -1.78 -0.85
N GLN A 64 -16.73 -0.66 -0.65
CA GLN A 64 -15.33 -0.48 -1.03
C GLN A 64 -14.50 -0.01 0.17
N VAL A 65 -13.25 -0.47 0.22
CA VAL A 65 -12.26 0.00 1.17
C VAL A 65 -11.04 0.50 0.41
N THR A 66 -10.63 1.73 0.67
CA THR A 66 -9.39 2.28 0.15
C THR A 66 -8.31 2.14 1.21
N LEU A 67 -7.29 1.38 0.87
CA LEU A 67 -6.06 1.24 1.66
C LEU A 67 -5.07 2.34 1.26
N ALA A 68 -4.42 2.92 2.24
CA ALA A 68 -3.40 3.95 2.06
C ALA A 68 -2.18 3.64 2.93
N VAL A 69 -1.03 3.38 2.32
CA VAL A 69 0.24 3.20 3.03
C VAL A 69 1.06 4.47 2.88
N PHE A 70 1.43 5.08 3.99
CA PHE A 70 2.22 6.30 4.04
C PHE A 70 3.36 6.19 5.05
N THR A 71 4.42 6.95 4.81
CA THR A 71 5.62 6.94 5.65
C THR A 71 5.74 8.25 6.41
N VAL A 72 6.13 8.14 7.68
CA VAL A 72 6.56 9.26 8.53
C VAL A 72 7.98 8.97 8.97
N GLU A 73 8.90 9.91 8.72
CA GLU A 73 10.33 9.72 8.92
C GLU A 73 10.96 10.86 9.74
N GLY A 74 12.13 10.59 10.33
CA GLY A 74 12.91 11.58 11.06
C GLY A 74 12.50 11.78 12.51
N PHE A 75 11.85 10.81 13.14
CA PHE A 75 11.49 10.91 14.58
C PHE A 75 12.71 11.16 15.44
N GLY A 76 12.61 12.13 16.35
CA GLY A 76 13.68 12.52 17.25
C GLY A 76 14.95 13.02 16.53
N MET A 77 14.85 13.54 15.30
CA MET A 77 15.97 13.91 14.42
C MET A 77 16.83 12.70 14.00
N GLY A 78 16.32 11.48 14.08
CA GLY A 78 17.00 10.25 13.67
C GLY A 78 16.82 9.96 12.17
N ASN A 79 17.59 8.98 11.69
CA ASN A 79 17.42 8.39 10.36
C ASN A 79 16.53 7.13 10.48
N ASN A 80 15.31 7.31 10.94
CA ASN A 80 14.33 6.26 11.18
C ASN A 80 13.01 6.62 10.51
N TYR A 81 12.18 5.62 10.30
CA TYR A 81 10.84 5.81 9.73
C TYR A 81 9.84 4.82 10.32
N SER A 82 8.58 5.17 10.18
CA SER A 82 7.45 4.27 10.41
C SER A 82 6.52 4.31 9.21
N GLN A 83 6.06 3.16 8.77
CA GLN A 83 4.98 3.05 7.79
C GLN A 83 3.67 2.75 8.51
N TYR A 84 2.64 3.44 8.07
CA TYR A 84 1.28 3.29 8.56
C TYR A 84 0.39 2.83 7.42
N LEU A 85 -0.53 1.93 7.73
CA LEU A 85 -1.65 1.56 6.88
C LEU A 85 -2.91 2.21 7.45
N ALA A 86 -3.57 3.02 6.66
CA ALA A 86 -4.91 3.50 6.94
C ALA A 86 -5.92 2.84 5.99
N ALA A 87 -7.09 2.51 6.52
CA ALA A 87 -8.24 2.08 5.75
C ALA A 87 -9.31 3.16 5.77
N PHE A 88 -9.91 3.42 4.61
CA PHE A 88 -10.95 4.43 4.43
C PHE A 88 -12.14 3.85 3.68
N THR A 89 -13.33 4.35 3.97
CA THR A 89 -14.48 4.23 3.08
C THR A 89 -14.49 5.41 2.12
N PRO A 90 -14.40 5.18 0.79
CA PRO A 90 -14.61 6.24 -0.18
C PRO A 90 -16.10 6.59 -0.24
N GLU A 91 -16.43 7.87 -0.20
CA GLU A 91 -17.77 8.42 -0.25
C GLU A 91 -17.82 9.56 -1.26
N ALA A 92 -18.99 9.82 -1.83
CA ALA A 92 -19.24 11.01 -2.61
C ALA A 92 -20.54 11.66 -2.12
N ASN A 93 -20.52 12.98 -1.98
CA ASN A 93 -21.75 13.71 -1.66
C ASN A 93 -22.67 13.85 -2.90
N GLU A 94 -23.84 14.45 -2.73
CA GLU A 94 -24.81 14.66 -3.82
C GLU A 94 -24.23 15.51 -4.99
N GLU A 95 -23.22 16.30 -4.74
CA GLU A 95 -22.50 17.12 -5.74
C GLU A 95 -21.35 16.37 -6.41
N GLY A 96 -21.10 15.11 -6.02
CA GLY A 96 -20.01 14.29 -6.52
C GLY A 96 -18.63 14.65 -5.94
N VAL A 97 -18.59 15.39 -4.82
CA VAL A 97 -17.33 15.70 -4.13
C VAL A 97 -16.91 14.48 -3.33
N GLU A 98 -15.70 14.00 -3.65
CA GLU A 98 -15.10 12.84 -2.97
C GLU A 98 -14.75 13.15 -1.52
N HIS A 99 -15.01 12.19 -0.66
CA HIS A 99 -14.62 12.19 0.74
C HIS A 99 -14.10 10.78 1.11
N TYR A 100 -13.18 10.72 2.07
CA TYR A 100 -12.62 9.46 2.59
C TYR A 100 -12.80 9.43 4.10
N SER A 101 -13.74 8.60 4.57
CA SER A 101 -14.00 8.40 5.99
C SER A 101 -13.03 7.39 6.56
N LEU A 102 -12.20 7.78 7.55
CA LEU A 102 -11.25 6.89 8.18
C LEU A 102 -11.96 5.77 8.94
N LEU A 103 -11.60 4.53 8.64
CA LEU A 103 -12.02 3.34 9.37
C LEU A 103 -11.05 3.02 10.50
N ASP A 104 -9.76 2.90 10.16
CA ASP A 104 -8.69 2.63 11.14
C ASP A 104 -7.32 3.03 10.58
N VAL A 105 -6.34 3.17 11.46
CA VAL A 105 -4.94 3.36 11.12
C VAL A 105 -4.04 2.58 12.06
N VAL A 106 -3.13 1.79 11.50
CA VAL A 106 -2.20 0.94 12.25
C VAL A 106 -0.77 1.11 11.75
N PRO A 107 0.25 0.97 12.63
CA PRO A 107 1.62 0.82 12.18
C PRO A 107 1.75 -0.50 11.42
N ILE A 108 2.37 -0.48 10.24
CA ILE A 108 2.45 -1.65 9.37
C ILE A 108 3.89 -2.00 8.98
N GLY A 109 4.81 -1.10 9.17
CA GLY A 109 6.22 -1.28 8.88
C GLY A 109 7.08 -0.20 9.53
N GLY A 110 8.38 -0.26 9.34
CA GLY A 110 9.31 0.71 9.86
C GLY A 110 10.72 0.15 10.02
N ASP A 111 11.58 1.00 10.53
CA ASP A 111 12.98 0.73 10.78
C ASP A 111 13.20 -0.59 11.55
N SER A 112 14.11 -1.43 11.06
CA SER A 112 14.46 -2.75 11.65
C SER A 112 13.30 -3.75 11.76
N TRP A 113 12.23 -3.54 11.03
CA TRP A 113 11.06 -4.42 11.10
C TRP A 113 10.68 -4.96 9.72
N ARG A 114 9.90 -4.21 8.96
CA ARG A 114 9.45 -4.57 7.62
C ARG A 114 9.07 -3.34 6.82
N ALA A 115 9.02 -3.45 5.50
CA ALA A 115 8.60 -2.37 4.62
C ALA A 115 7.66 -2.86 3.52
N ILE A 116 6.63 -2.08 3.23
CA ILE A 116 5.81 -2.21 2.03
C ILE A 116 6.42 -1.29 0.99
N GLU A 117 7.06 -1.88 -0.04
CA GLU A 117 7.66 -1.13 -1.15
C GLU A 117 6.63 -0.82 -2.24
N LYS A 118 5.63 -1.68 -2.36
CA LYS A 118 4.52 -1.55 -3.30
C LYS A 118 3.25 -2.12 -2.67
N LEU A 119 2.17 -1.36 -2.72
CA LEU A 119 0.89 -1.84 -2.21
C LEU A 119 0.20 -2.72 -3.27
N GLU A 120 0.22 -4.03 -3.03
CA GLU A 120 -0.41 -5.06 -3.86
C GLU A 120 -1.32 -5.94 -2.99
N ALA A 121 -2.25 -5.30 -2.29
CA ALA A 121 -3.18 -5.96 -1.41
C ALA A 121 -4.15 -6.87 -2.17
N LYS A 122 -4.49 -8.02 -1.60
CA LYS A 122 -5.44 -8.98 -2.17
C LYS A 122 -6.46 -9.39 -1.14
N LEU A 123 -7.72 -9.41 -1.55
CA LEU A 123 -8.76 -10.05 -0.75
C LEU A 123 -8.56 -11.57 -0.78
N VAL A 124 -8.64 -12.17 0.39
CA VAL A 124 -8.54 -13.61 0.58
C VAL A 124 -9.87 -14.14 1.11
N SER A 125 -10.29 -15.28 0.59
CA SER A 125 -11.54 -15.90 1.07
C SER A 125 -11.37 -16.36 2.51
N ASP A 126 -12.24 -15.88 3.39
CA ASP A 126 -12.42 -16.47 4.72
C ASP A 126 -13.21 -17.78 4.57
N PRO A 127 -12.68 -18.95 5.01
CA PRO A 127 -13.40 -20.21 4.96
C PRO A 127 -14.71 -20.21 5.77
N ALA A 128 -14.80 -19.39 6.81
CA ALA A 128 -16.00 -19.21 7.62
C ALA A 128 -16.98 -18.20 7.01
N GLY A 129 -16.51 -17.34 6.10
CA GLY A 129 -17.29 -16.28 5.46
C GLY A 129 -17.69 -15.14 6.41
N GLU A 130 -17.01 -15.01 7.54
CA GLU A 130 -17.36 -14.06 8.61
C GLU A 130 -16.50 -12.78 8.57
N GLN A 131 -15.35 -12.84 7.89
CA GLN A 131 -14.36 -11.76 7.90
C GLN A 131 -13.90 -11.39 6.50
N THR A 132 -13.57 -10.12 6.31
CA THR A 132 -12.84 -9.65 5.14
C THR A 132 -11.35 -9.75 5.43
N LEU A 133 -10.69 -10.73 4.79
CA LEU A 133 -9.26 -10.95 4.93
C LEU A 133 -8.49 -10.28 3.79
N ILE A 134 -7.34 -9.69 4.12
CA ILE A 134 -6.48 -8.96 3.19
C ILE A 134 -5.04 -9.42 3.37
N ASP A 135 -4.43 -9.87 2.28
CA ASP A 135 -3.00 -10.18 2.22
C ASP A 135 -2.23 -9.02 1.56
N ILE A 136 -1.17 -8.57 2.22
CA ILE A 136 -0.29 -7.52 1.71
C ILE A 136 1.14 -8.05 1.64
N PRO A 137 1.74 -8.16 0.43
CA PRO A 137 3.15 -8.49 0.28
C PRO A 137 4.05 -7.44 0.96
N VAL A 138 5.11 -7.91 1.60
CA VAL A 138 6.02 -7.07 2.39
C VAL A 138 7.44 -7.61 2.28
N MET A 139 8.43 -6.75 2.50
CA MET A 139 9.81 -7.14 2.77
C MET A 139 10.06 -7.06 4.28
N GLU A 140 10.62 -8.09 4.87
CA GLU A 140 10.93 -8.19 6.30
C GLU A 140 12.43 -8.11 6.54
N ASN A 141 12.83 -7.45 7.63
CA ASN A 141 14.22 -7.45 8.07
C ASN A 141 14.60 -8.82 8.64
N THR A 142 15.83 -9.23 8.34
CA THR A 142 16.52 -10.36 8.97
C THR A 142 17.60 -9.84 9.89
N ASP A 143 18.21 -10.73 10.68
CA ASP A 143 19.31 -10.36 11.60
C ASP A 143 20.57 -9.88 10.84
N ASP A 144 20.68 -10.22 9.55
CA ASP A 144 21.82 -9.85 8.69
C ASP A 144 21.57 -8.54 7.92
N ASP A 145 20.37 -7.98 7.98
CA ASP A 145 19.99 -6.77 7.24
C ASP A 145 20.37 -5.49 7.99
N ALA A 146 20.73 -4.47 7.22
CA ALA A 146 20.74 -3.12 7.78
C ALA A 146 19.29 -2.65 8.06
N PRO A 147 19.06 -1.79 9.07
CA PRO A 147 17.72 -1.46 9.58
C PRO A 147 16.70 -1.03 8.51
N ASN A 148 17.14 -0.31 7.48
CA ASN A 148 16.27 0.25 6.44
C ASN A 148 16.29 -0.57 5.13
N PHE A 149 16.85 -1.78 5.15
CA PHE A 149 17.02 -2.60 3.94
C PHE A 149 16.52 -4.03 4.16
N PRO A 150 15.21 -4.23 4.34
CA PRO A 150 14.65 -5.57 4.52
C PRO A 150 14.89 -6.42 3.26
N SER A 151 15.24 -7.69 3.43
CA SER A 151 15.60 -8.58 2.32
C SER A 151 14.73 -9.81 2.16
N ARG A 152 13.94 -10.17 3.17
CA ARG A 152 13.10 -11.36 3.14
C ARG A 152 11.68 -11.04 2.70
N ALA A 153 11.21 -11.68 1.64
CA ALA A 153 9.81 -11.58 1.25
C ALA A 153 8.89 -12.23 2.29
N GLY A 154 7.81 -11.53 2.62
CA GLY A 154 6.77 -11.95 3.56
C GLY A 154 5.38 -11.52 3.10
N VAL A 155 4.38 -11.87 3.88
CA VAL A 155 2.99 -11.43 3.69
C VAL A 155 2.41 -11.04 5.04
N ILE A 156 1.77 -9.89 5.09
CA ILE A 156 0.97 -9.47 6.24
C ILE A 156 -0.45 -9.93 5.98
N HIS A 157 -1.02 -10.66 6.94
CA HIS A 157 -2.41 -11.07 6.93
C HIS A 157 -3.20 -10.14 7.83
N LEU A 158 -4.20 -9.46 7.28
CA LEU A 158 -5.07 -8.54 8.01
C LEU A 158 -6.51 -9.00 7.92
N SER A 159 -7.29 -8.75 8.97
CA SER A 159 -8.75 -8.80 8.92
C SER A 159 -9.33 -7.41 9.14
N LEU A 160 -10.45 -7.13 8.47
CA LEU A 160 -11.32 -6.00 8.76
C LEU A 160 -12.41 -6.50 9.73
N GLU A 161 -12.35 -6.07 10.97
CA GLU A 161 -13.25 -6.53 12.02
C GLU A 161 -14.15 -5.41 12.53
N GLY A 162 -15.39 -5.77 12.84
CA GLY A 162 -16.35 -4.90 13.48
C GLY A 162 -17.51 -4.46 12.59
N SER A 163 -18.64 -4.16 13.23
CA SER A 163 -19.88 -3.71 12.56
C SER A 163 -20.18 -2.22 12.77
N ARG A 164 -19.64 -1.60 13.83
CA ARG A 164 -19.85 -0.18 14.15
C ARG A 164 -18.57 0.64 14.15
N ALA A 165 -17.45 -0.01 14.49
CA ALA A 165 -16.13 0.56 14.40
C ALA A 165 -15.27 -0.53 13.74
N ILE A 166 -14.90 -0.32 12.50
CA ILE A 166 -14.05 -1.25 11.75
C ILE A 166 -12.62 -1.09 12.22
N ARG A 167 -11.93 -2.20 12.42
CA ARG A 167 -10.53 -2.26 12.83
C ARG A 167 -9.74 -3.14 11.89
N LEU A 168 -8.49 -2.74 11.68
CA LEU A 168 -7.46 -3.55 11.04
C LEU A 168 -6.76 -4.39 12.10
N VAL A 169 -6.88 -5.72 12.01
CA VAL A 169 -6.25 -6.65 12.94
C VAL A 169 -5.29 -7.56 12.19
N GLU A 170 -4.02 -7.61 12.63
CA GLU A 170 -3.05 -8.55 12.07
C GLU A 170 -3.34 -9.95 12.59
N VAL A 171 -3.59 -10.87 11.66
CA VAL A 171 -3.88 -12.29 11.94
C VAL A 171 -2.58 -13.07 11.83
N LYS A 172 -2.34 -13.97 12.80
CA LYS A 172 -1.13 -14.83 12.84
C LYS A 172 -1.40 -16.19 12.22
#